data_7beb3bd1f03b0432320afcb6aed846e4
#
_entry.id   7beb3bd1f03b0432320afcb6aed846e4
#
_cell.length_a   1.000
_cell.length_b   1.000
_cell.length_c   1.000
_cell.angle_alpha   90.00
_cell.angle_beta   90.00
_cell.angle_gamma   90.00
#
_symmetry.space_group_name_H-M   'P 1'
#
loop_
_entity.id
_entity.type
_entity.pdbx_description
1 polymer ?
#
loop_
_entity_poly.entity_id
_entity_poly.type
_entity_poly.pdbx_seq_one_letter_code
_entity_poly.pdbx_strand_id
1 'polypeptide(L)' 'MIAKITGVLLKTDTYTNKNGVSVPTADIYIDADGDTVRVYGLDCSGVKKFDTVTADVQIMNGQNGLYVRVPKN' A
#
# COMPACT_ATOMS: atom_id res chain seq x y z
N MET A 1 -1.42 10.87 -9.73
CA MET A 1 -0.21 11.40 -9.07
C MET A 1 0.64 10.23 -8.62
N ILE A 2 1.91 10.26 -8.96
CA ILE A 2 2.86 9.21 -8.56
C ILE A 2 3.77 9.80 -7.49
N ALA A 3 3.98 9.04 -6.41
CA ALA A 3 4.83 9.46 -5.31
C ALA A 3 5.65 8.28 -4.83
N LYS A 4 6.73 8.54 -4.12
CA LYS A 4 7.50 7.51 -3.45
C LYS A 4 7.28 7.61 -1.96
N ILE A 5 6.94 6.49 -1.32
CA ILE A 5 6.79 6.46 0.13
C ILE A 5 7.84 5.54 0.74
N THR A 6 8.26 5.88 1.94
CA THR A 6 9.17 5.07 2.75
C THR A 6 8.60 4.99 4.15
N GLY A 7 8.51 3.79 4.67
CA GLY A 7 7.99 3.59 6.01
C GLY A 7 8.24 2.17 6.51
N VAL A 8 7.61 1.84 7.60
CA VAL A 8 7.76 0.55 8.27
C VAL A 8 6.55 -0.32 7.96
N LEU A 9 6.80 -1.55 7.54
CA LEU A 9 5.72 -2.50 7.25
C LEU A 9 5.06 -2.95 8.56
N LEU A 10 3.77 -2.69 8.70
CA LEU A 10 3.02 -3.09 9.88
C LEU A 10 2.35 -4.44 9.70
N LYS A 11 1.69 -4.65 8.56
CA LYS A 11 1.06 -5.92 8.25
C LYS A 11 0.77 -6.03 6.76
N THR A 12 0.56 -7.26 6.31
CA THR A 12 0.10 -7.55 4.96
C THR A 12 -1.27 -8.23 5.03
N ASP A 13 -2.05 -8.07 3.97
CA ASP A 13 -3.37 -8.67 3.90
C ASP A 13 -3.72 -8.88 2.43
N THR A 14 -4.91 -9.40 2.18
CA THR A 14 -5.44 -9.61 0.85
C THR A 14 -6.82 -8.98 0.76
N TYR A 15 -7.04 -8.21 -0.28
CA TYR A 15 -8.33 -7.62 -0.59
C TYR A 15 -8.88 -8.30 -1.83
N THR A 16 -10.13 -8.77 -1.76
CA THR A 16 -10.81 -9.34 -2.92
C THR A 16 -11.76 -8.28 -3.47
N ASN A 17 -11.53 -7.89 -4.73
CA ASN A 17 -12.34 -6.88 -5.35
C ASN A 17 -13.68 -7.47 -5.83
N LYS A 18 -14.58 -6.62 -6.33
CA LYS A 18 -15.90 -7.04 -6.76
C LYS A 18 -15.88 -7.98 -7.97
N ASN A 19 -14.77 -8.06 -8.68
CA ASN A 19 -14.59 -9.00 -9.79
C ASN A 19 -14.02 -10.34 -9.33
N GLY A 20 -13.85 -10.54 -8.01
CA GLY A 20 -13.34 -11.78 -7.46
C GLY A 20 -11.84 -11.92 -7.55
N VAL A 21 -11.11 -10.86 -7.90
CA VAL A 21 -9.65 -10.87 -8.00
C VAL A 21 -9.05 -10.52 -6.65
N SER A 22 -8.12 -11.34 -6.16
CA SER A 22 -7.40 -11.07 -4.92
C SER A 22 -6.24 -10.13 -5.19
N VAL A 23 -6.15 -9.07 -4.39
CA VAL A 23 -5.13 -8.04 -4.51
C VAL A 23 -4.36 -8.00 -3.19
N PRO A 24 -3.02 -8.13 -3.22
CA PRO A 24 -2.24 -8.00 -1.98
C PRO A 24 -2.29 -6.56 -1.49
N THR A 25 -2.29 -6.38 -0.17
CA THR A 25 -2.23 -5.06 0.45
C THR A 25 -1.13 -5.04 1.50
N ALA A 26 -0.58 -3.86 1.73
CA ALA A 26 0.41 -3.65 2.77
C ALA A 26 0.09 -2.38 3.53
N ASP A 27 0.12 -2.45 4.85
CA ASP A 27 -0.05 -1.29 5.71
C ASP A 27 1.33 -0.78 6.09
N ILE A 28 1.65 0.45 5.70
CA ILE A 28 2.95 1.07 5.88
C ILE A 28 2.81 2.25 6.84
N TYR A 29 3.60 2.26 7.90
CA TYR A 29 3.65 3.38 8.83
C TYR A 29 4.68 4.39 8.32
N ILE A 30 4.23 5.61 8.04
CA ILE A 30 5.08 6.70 7.57
C ILE A 30 5.54 7.48 8.79
N ASP A 31 6.77 7.27 9.20
CA ASP A 31 7.29 7.82 10.45
C ASP A 31 7.30 9.36 10.45
N ALA A 32 7.59 9.95 9.31
CA ALA A 32 7.67 11.41 9.20
C ALA A 32 6.35 12.09 9.53
N ASP A 33 5.23 11.48 9.18
CA ASP A 33 3.89 12.05 9.39
C ASP A 33 3.13 11.39 10.52
N GLY A 34 3.59 10.23 11.00
CA GLY A 34 2.88 9.45 12.01
C GLY A 34 1.63 8.76 11.49
N ASP A 35 1.48 8.64 10.19
CA ASP A 35 0.29 8.08 9.56
C ASP A 35 0.55 6.67 9.04
N THR A 36 -0.52 5.87 9.01
CA THR A 36 -0.49 4.54 8.38
C THR A 36 -1.20 4.61 7.04
N VAL A 37 -0.56 4.10 6.00
CA VAL A 37 -1.09 4.10 4.64
C VAL A 37 -1.26 2.66 4.20
N ARG A 38 -2.45 2.31 3.69
CA ARG A 38 -2.68 1.01 3.05
C ARG A 38 -2.43 1.15 1.56
N VAL A 39 -1.52 0.33 1.04
CA VAL A 39 -1.18 0.34 -0.37
C VAL A 39 -1.75 -0.92 -1.02
N TYR A 40 -2.62 -0.74 -2.01
CA TYR A 40 -3.20 -1.85 -2.75
C TYR A 40 -2.26 -2.29 -3.87
N GLY A 41 -2.08 -3.58 -4.01
CA GLY A 41 -1.24 -4.15 -5.05
C GLY A 41 0.23 -4.27 -4.67
N LEU A 42 0.61 -3.89 -3.47
CA LEU A 42 1.99 -4.03 -2.99
C LEU A 42 2.14 -5.36 -2.28
N ASP A 43 2.91 -6.26 -2.89
CA ASP A 43 3.16 -7.57 -2.32
C ASP A 43 4.43 -7.52 -1.49
N CYS A 44 4.28 -7.58 -0.18
CA CYS A 44 5.39 -7.58 0.77
C CYS A 44 5.61 -8.96 1.40
N SER A 45 5.26 -10.04 0.69
CA SER A 45 5.37 -11.39 1.24
C SER A 45 6.80 -11.78 1.60
N GLY A 46 7.80 -11.19 0.93
CA GLY A 46 9.19 -11.43 1.24
C GLY A 46 9.81 -10.46 2.23
N VAL A 47 9.02 -9.57 2.80
CA VAL A 47 9.48 -8.54 3.72
C VAL A 47 9.03 -8.87 5.13
N LYS A 48 9.94 -8.74 6.09
CA LYS A 48 9.61 -9.01 7.48
C LYS A 48 8.80 -7.85 8.06
N LYS A 49 7.90 -8.20 8.99
CA LYS A 49 7.16 -7.20 9.74
C LYS A 49 8.14 -6.24 10.44
N PHE A 50 7.83 -4.96 10.38
CA PHE A 50 8.62 -3.85 10.94
C PHE A 50 9.90 -3.52 10.16
N ASP A 51 10.16 -4.16 9.03
CA ASP A 51 11.24 -3.74 8.15
C ASP A 51 10.84 -2.49 7.38
N THR A 52 11.84 -1.73 6.95
CA THR A 52 11.62 -0.53 6.14
C THR A 52 11.28 -0.93 4.71
N VAL A 53 10.25 -0.29 4.16
CA VAL A 53 9.80 -0.51 2.79
C VAL A 53 9.79 0.83 2.06
N THR A 54 10.33 0.85 0.85
CA THR A 54 10.22 2.00 -0.05
C THR A 54 9.52 1.55 -1.31
N ALA A 55 8.49 2.29 -1.71
CA ALA A 55 7.69 1.91 -2.87
C ALA A 55 7.19 3.13 -3.62
N ASP A 56 7.10 3.01 -4.94
CA ASP A 56 6.39 3.99 -5.77
C ASP A 56 4.91 3.69 -5.69
N VAL A 57 4.11 4.72 -5.49
CA VAL A 57 2.67 4.59 -5.33
C VAL A 57 1.95 5.59 -6.20
N GLN A 58 0.71 5.26 -6.54
CA GLN A 58 -0.19 6.15 -7.26
C GLN A 58 -1.37 6.49 -6.37
N ILE A 59 -1.65 7.79 -6.24
CA ILE A 59 -2.77 8.27 -5.45
C ILE A 59 -3.95 8.50 -6.38
N MET A 60 -5.07 7.84 -6.08
CA MET A 60 -6.25 7.83 -6.94
C MET A 60 -7.46 8.32 -6.17
N ASN A 61 -8.43 8.87 -6.90
CA ASN A 61 -9.76 9.15 -6.36
C ASN A 61 -10.64 7.92 -6.53
N GLY A 62 -11.27 7.49 -5.44
CA GLY A 62 -12.25 6.42 -5.45
C GLY A 62 -13.60 6.90 -4.97
N GLN A 63 -14.58 6.00 -4.92
CA GLN A 63 -15.93 6.34 -4.47
C GLN A 63 -15.97 6.80 -3.01
N ASN A 64 -15.07 6.27 -2.19
CA ASN A 64 -15.04 6.55 -0.76
C ASN A 64 -13.88 7.48 -0.37
N GLY A 65 -13.33 8.21 -1.34
CA GLY A 65 -12.21 9.12 -1.11
C GLY A 65 -10.94 8.66 -1.78
N LEU A 66 -9.83 9.16 -1.32
CA LEU A 66 -8.52 8.82 -1.89
C LEU A 66 -8.08 7.43 -1.48
N TYR A 67 -7.40 6.74 -2.37
CA TYR A 67 -6.73 5.49 -2.05
C TYR A 67 -5.38 5.44 -2.75
N VAL A 68 -4.50 4.56 -2.26
CA VAL A 68 -3.12 4.45 -2.71
C VAL A 68 -2.89 3.05 -3.24
N ARG A 69 -2.29 2.96 -4.42
CA ARG A 69 -1.99 1.66 -5.03
C ARG A 69 -0.64 1.69 -5.72
N VAL A 70 -0.13 0.51 -6.06
CA VAL A 70 1.05 0.40 -6.91
C VAL A 70 0.68 0.85 -8.31
N PRO A 71 1.49 1.71 -8.97
CA PRO A 71 1.19 2.16 -10.33
C PRO A 71 1.14 0.98 -11.29
N LYS A 72 0.20 1.05 -12.24
CA LYS A 72 0.16 0.09 -13.34
C LYS A 72 1.11 0.53 -14.44
N ASN A 73 1.83 -0.45 -14.97
CA ASN A 73 2.71 -0.22 -16.12
C ASN A 73 1.94 -0.39 -17.42
#